data_8548113c2f644e2ccb618d2476957f7a
#
_entry.id   8548113c2f644e2ccb618d2476957f7a
#
_cell.length_a   1.000
_cell.length_b   1.000
_cell.length_c   1.000
_cell.angle_alpha   90.00
_cell.angle_beta   90.00
_cell.angle_gamma   90.00
#
_symmetry.space_group_name_H-M   'P 1'
#
loop_
_entity.id
_entity.type
_entity.pdbx_description
1 polymer ?
#
loop_
_entity_poly.entity_id
_entity_poly.type
_entity_poly.pdbx_seq_one_letter_code
_entity_poly.pdbx_strand_id
1 'polypeptide(L)'
;MSPRKTLDQDRKRFTLWLPVATADELERLQTEMGKGAIAEIVRDAIDVYLSLLKARDRGVQLFFKDEKKGKEGPIWLLPGPPPV
;
A
#
# COMPACT_ATOMS: atom_id res chain seq x y z
N MET A 1 -17.83 -17.69 -24.37
CA MET A 1 -17.07 -17.66 -23.12
C MET A 1 -17.71 -16.68 -22.13
N SER A 2 -17.88 -17.09 -20.90
CA SER A 2 -18.56 -16.24 -19.97
C SER A 2 -17.61 -15.19 -19.36
N PRO A 3 -18.11 -13.98 -19.10
CA PRO A 3 -17.30 -12.96 -18.45
C PRO A 3 -16.80 -13.37 -17.07
N ARG A 4 -17.57 -14.21 -16.36
CA ARG A 4 -17.16 -14.70 -15.04
C ARG A 4 -15.85 -15.46 -15.12
N LYS A 5 -15.70 -16.31 -16.15
CA LYS A 5 -14.51 -17.09 -16.33
C LYS A 5 -13.29 -16.21 -16.55
N THR A 6 -13.47 -15.13 -17.32
CA THR A 6 -12.40 -14.16 -17.54
C THR A 6 -12.01 -13.49 -16.24
N LEU A 7 -12.98 -13.10 -15.41
CA LEU A 7 -12.71 -12.48 -14.12
C LEU A 7 -11.94 -13.42 -13.20
N ASP A 8 -12.28 -14.71 -13.20
CA ASP A 8 -11.59 -15.69 -12.37
C ASP A 8 -10.14 -15.84 -12.79
N GLN A 9 -9.85 -15.71 -14.10
CA GLN A 9 -8.49 -15.76 -14.59
C GLN A 9 -7.68 -14.51 -14.24
N ASP A 10 -8.36 -13.38 -14.14
CA ASP A 10 -7.70 -12.09 -13.87
C ASP A 10 -7.48 -11.84 -12.40
N ARG A 11 -8.06 -12.64 -11.55
CA ARG A 11 -8.01 -12.44 -10.11
C ARG A 11 -7.53 -13.68 -9.39
N LYS A 12 -6.73 -13.44 -8.36
CA LYS A 12 -6.34 -14.48 -7.43
C LYS A 12 -6.79 -14.08 -6.04
N ARG A 13 -7.13 -15.07 -5.25
CA ARG A 13 -7.59 -14.83 -3.89
C ARG A 13 -6.48 -15.15 -2.92
N PHE A 14 -6.24 -14.23 -2.00
CA PHE A 14 -5.30 -14.42 -0.90
C PHE A 14 -6.05 -14.20 0.41
N THR A 15 -5.73 -15.00 1.41
CA THR A 15 -6.26 -14.81 2.75
C THR A 15 -5.11 -14.37 3.64
N LEU A 16 -5.39 -13.35 4.45
CA LEU A 16 -4.33 -12.77 5.25
C LEU A 16 -4.87 -12.40 6.63
N TRP A 17 -4.05 -12.64 7.64
CA TRP A 17 -4.35 -12.28 9.01
C TRP A 17 -3.62 -11.00 9.36
N LEU A 18 -4.33 -10.07 9.98
CA LEU A 18 -3.76 -8.80 10.38
C LEU A 18 -3.76 -8.68 11.90
N PRO A 19 -2.75 -8.03 12.49
CA PRO A 19 -2.83 -7.68 13.90
C PRO A 19 -4.08 -6.86 14.19
N VAL A 20 -4.64 -7.02 15.36
CA VAL A 20 -5.87 -6.31 15.75
C VAL A 20 -5.71 -4.80 15.61
N ALA A 21 -4.56 -4.27 16.04
CA ALA A 21 -4.30 -2.84 15.95
C ALA A 21 -4.34 -2.34 14.51
N THR A 22 -3.78 -3.12 13.58
CA THR A 22 -3.81 -2.76 12.16
C THR A 22 -5.22 -2.82 11.61
N ALA A 23 -5.97 -3.85 11.98
CA ALA A 23 -7.36 -3.99 11.54
C ALA A 23 -8.21 -2.82 12.03
N ASP A 24 -8.01 -2.41 13.28
CA ASP A 24 -8.74 -1.29 13.86
C ASP A 24 -8.41 0.02 13.13
N GLU A 25 -7.15 0.21 12.76
CA GLU A 25 -6.75 1.38 11.99
C GLU A 25 -7.38 1.41 10.61
N LEU A 26 -7.49 0.25 9.96
CA LEU A 26 -8.15 0.17 8.67
C LEU A 26 -9.63 0.53 8.77
N GLU A 27 -10.29 0.08 9.83
CA GLU A 27 -11.69 0.43 10.06
C GLU A 27 -11.85 1.93 10.28
N ARG A 28 -10.93 2.54 11.00
CA ARG A 28 -10.93 3.99 11.23
C ARG A 28 -10.75 4.73 9.91
N LEU A 29 -9.80 4.30 9.09
CA LEU A 29 -9.57 4.90 7.79
C LEU A 29 -10.78 4.77 6.88
N GLN A 30 -11.46 3.63 6.92
CA GLN A 30 -12.67 3.44 6.13
C GLN A 30 -13.70 4.51 6.46
N THR A 31 -13.90 4.77 7.74
CA THR A 31 -14.83 5.78 8.20
C THR A 31 -14.40 7.18 7.78
N GLU A 32 -13.13 7.51 7.99
CA GLU A 32 -12.63 8.86 7.70
C GLU A 32 -12.60 9.17 6.22
N MET A 33 -12.25 8.20 5.40
CA MET A 33 -12.09 8.40 3.96
C MET A 33 -13.38 8.17 3.19
N GLY A 34 -14.43 7.69 3.85
CA GLY A 34 -15.68 7.42 3.17
C GLY A 34 -15.61 6.25 2.20
N LYS A 35 -14.63 5.38 2.34
CA LYS A 35 -14.51 4.21 1.48
C LYS A 35 -15.56 3.17 1.83
N GLY A 36 -16.09 2.50 0.81
CA GLY A 36 -17.15 1.52 1.01
C GLY A 36 -16.68 0.20 1.57
N ALA A 37 -15.43 -0.17 1.35
CA ALA A 37 -14.90 -1.47 1.80
C ALA A 37 -13.45 -1.36 2.20
N ILE A 38 -13.09 -2.09 3.24
CA ILE A 38 -11.70 -2.19 3.70
C ILE A 38 -10.82 -2.76 2.60
N ALA A 39 -11.36 -3.71 1.83
CA ALA A 39 -10.61 -4.30 0.71
C ALA A 39 -10.14 -3.27 -0.30
N GLU A 40 -10.93 -2.21 -0.53
CA GLU A 40 -10.49 -1.12 -1.41
C GLU A 40 -9.26 -0.41 -0.86
N ILE A 41 -9.28 -0.11 0.45
CA ILE A 41 -8.15 0.55 1.09
C ILE A 41 -6.90 -0.31 0.99
N VAL A 42 -7.05 -1.61 1.23
CA VAL A 42 -5.92 -2.54 1.15
C VAL A 42 -5.38 -2.60 -0.28
N ARG A 43 -6.24 -2.69 -1.27
CA ARG A 43 -5.80 -2.70 -2.67
C ARG A 43 -5.07 -1.42 -3.06
N ASP A 44 -5.60 -0.28 -2.63
CA ASP A 44 -4.95 1.01 -2.90
C ASP A 44 -3.57 1.07 -2.25
N ALA A 45 -3.47 0.59 -1.01
CA ALA A 45 -2.19 0.58 -0.30
C ALA A 45 -1.18 -0.31 -1.01
N ILE A 46 -1.61 -1.47 -1.49
CA ILE A 46 -0.74 -2.38 -2.23
C ILE A 46 -0.27 -1.73 -3.52
N ASP A 47 -1.16 -1.09 -4.26
CA ASP A 47 -0.80 -0.41 -5.51
C ASP A 47 0.24 0.68 -5.26
N VAL A 48 0.05 1.47 -4.22
CA VAL A 48 1.02 2.51 -3.86
C VAL A 48 2.36 1.90 -3.49
N TYR A 49 2.35 0.87 -2.66
CA TYR A 49 3.58 0.22 -2.22
C TYR A 49 4.35 -0.36 -3.41
N LEU A 50 3.65 -1.07 -4.30
CA LEU A 50 4.29 -1.65 -5.48
C LEU A 50 4.84 -0.57 -6.41
N SER A 51 4.14 0.54 -6.56
CA SER A 51 4.61 1.66 -7.36
C SER A 51 5.90 2.25 -6.81
N LEU A 52 5.97 2.38 -5.48
CA LEU A 52 7.18 2.88 -4.82
C LEU A 52 8.35 1.93 -4.97
N LEU A 53 8.09 0.62 -4.85
CA LEU A 53 9.15 -0.38 -5.05
C LEU A 53 9.68 -0.35 -6.48
N LYS A 54 8.80 -0.21 -7.46
CA LYS A 54 9.21 -0.12 -8.87
C LYS A 54 10.04 1.13 -9.12
N ALA A 55 9.67 2.24 -8.51
CA ALA A 55 10.46 3.47 -8.62
C ALA A 55 11.86 3.27 -8.04
N ARG A 56 11.94 2.65 -6.87
CA ARG A 56 13.24 2.35 -6.25
C ARG A 56 14.10 1.48 -7.16
N ASP A 57 13.50 0.47 -7.78
CA ASP A 57 14.24 -0.44 -8.67
C ASP A 57 14.80 0.29 -9.90
N ARG A 58 14.19 1.39 -10.30
CA ARG A 58 14.69 2.23 -11.39
C ARG A 58 15.71 3.24 -10.93
N GLY A 59 16.12 3.20 -9.67
CA GLY A 59 17.10 4.14 -9.12
C GLY A 59 16.50 5.44 -8.62
N VAL A 60 15.17 5.52 -8.51
CA VAL A 60 14.51 6.70 -7.95
C VAL A 60 14.64 6.65 -6.43
N GLN A 61 15.15 7.71 -5.85
CA GLN A 61 15.28 7.82 -4.41
C GLN A 61 14.09 8.61 -3.87
N LEU A 62 13.48 8.07 -2.80
CA LEU A 62 12.30 8.66 -2.19
C LEU A 62 12.72 9.43 -0.95
N PHE A 63 12.15 10.63 -0.78
CA PHE A 63 12.43 11.48 0.36
C PHE A 63 11.14 11.91 1.04
N PHE A 64 11.24 12.17 2.34
CA PHE A 64 10.18 12.86 3.06
C PHE A 64 10.65 14.24 3.47
N LYS A 65 9.68 15.14 3.67
CA LYS A 65 9.95 16.47 4.19
C LYS A 65 8.84 16.80 5.20
N ASP A 66 9.25 17.03 6.43
CA ASP A 66 8.35 17.42 7.50
C ASP A 66 8.55 18.91 7.75
N GLU A 67 7.68 19.72 7.18
CA GLU A 67 7.81 21.17 7.26
C GLU A 67 7.59 21.70 8.67
N LYS A 68 6.75 21.03 9.44
CA LYS A 68 6.48 21.47 10.82
C LYS A 68 7.67 21.27 11.74
N LYS A 69 8.39 20.18 11.56
CA LYS A 69 9.54 19.85 12.40
C LYS A 69 10.86 20.22 11.76
N GLY A 70 10.83 20.67 10.51
CA GLY A 70 12.03 21.01 9.77
C GLY A 70 12.94 19.84 9.51
N LYS A 71 12.38 18.65 9.41
CA LYS A 71 13.17 17.44 9.14
C LYS A 71 12.91 16.93 7.73
N GLU A 72 13.95 16.36 7.14
CA GLU A 72 13.82 15.71 5.85
C GLU A 72 14.85 14.60 5.76
N GLY A 73 14.59 13.63 4.90
CA GLY A 73 15.49 12.50 4.73
C GLY A 73 14.96 11.48 3.78
N PRO A 74 15.74 10.42 3.57
CA PRO A 74 15.30 9.35 2.69
C PRO A 74 14.23 8.49 3.31
N ILE A 75 13.37 7.93 2.46
CA ILE A 75 12.38 6.94 2.87
C ILE A 75 12.92 5.57 2.51
N TRP A 76 12.91 4.68 3.50
CA TRP A 76 13.39 3.32 3.34
C TRP A 76 12.19 2.38 3.27
N LEU A 77 12.03 1.73 2.12
CA LEU A 77 10.96 0.76 1.91
C LEU A 77 11.46 -0.65 2.24
N LEU A 78 10.83 -1.28 3.20
CA LEU A 78 11.13 -2.66 3.57
C LEU A 78 10.30 -3.61 2.69
N PRO A 79 10.87 -4.77 2.31
CA PRO A 79 12.15 -5.34 2.76
C PRO A 79 13.36 -4.99 1.87
N GLY A 80 13.49 -3.83 1.40
CA GLY A 80 14.62 -3.46 0.57
C GLY A 80 15.87 -3.14 1.38
N PRO A 81 17.05 -3.02 0.71
CA PRO A 81 18.23 -2.54 1.40
C PRO A 81 18.08 -1.08 1.79
N PRO A 82 18.83 -0.61 2.81
CA PRO A 82 18.77 0.79 3.16
C PRO A 82 19.29 1.68 2.01
N PRO A 83 18.76 2.90 1.91
CA PRO A 83 19.29 3.83 0.91
C PRO A 83 20.74 4.18 1.25
N VAL A 84 21.51 4.33 0.24
CA VAL A 84 22.95 4.60 0.39
C VAL A 84 23.23 6.06 0.08
#